data_95b751466485785b836969a8eec3fd81
#
_entry.id   95b751466485785b836969a8eec3fd81
#
_cell.length_a   1.000
_cell.length_b   1.000
_cell.length_c   1.000
_cell.angle_alpha   90.00
_cell.angle_beta   90.00
_cell.angle_gamma   90.00
#
_symmetry.space_group_name_H-M   'P 1'
#
loop_
_entity.id
_entity.type
_entity.pdbx_description
1 polymer ?
#
loop_
_entity_poly.entity_id
_entity_poly.type
_entity_poly.pdbx_seq_one_letter_code
_entity_poly.pdbx_strand_id
1 'polypeptide(L)'
;QNAQTNAMAQEPVLNMPVAQQRRASEPAAPYIGQLVTKISVKGNKITKAEDIEAVVTTKPGMQLTQEGLAKDLHAIYGLGWYYDLQPEFTKVPEGVQLTYHVLENPVYKKLEVEGNTKISTSEIEKILDLPKDQIININDVNIKVQRLEAEYNKQGYILARVADIRMLPDGTLLLLVNEGIVEDFKVKGNVKTKDYVITREMKLKKGEPFNAKDARRSMQRIYNRGYFE
;
A
#
# COMPACT_ATOMS: atom_id res chain seq x y z
N GLN A 1 8.08 -33.98 -4.53
CA GLN A 1 7.74 -32.80 -5.39
C GLN A 1 7.15 -31.74 -4.48
N ASN A 2 8.00 -30.80 -4.09
CA ASN A 2 7.61 -29.66 -3.23
C ASN A 2 7.13 -28.51 -4.14
N ALA A 3 5.85 -28.25 -4.11
CA ALA A 3 5.31 -27.00 -4.59
C ALA A 3 5.65 -25.90 -3.55
N GLN A 4 6.72 -25.17 -3.76
CA GLN A 4 6.95 -23.89 -3.11
C GLN A 4 5.97 -22.89 -3.71
N THR A 5 4.85 -22.69 -3.04
CA THR A 5 3.97 -21.56 -3.30
C THR A 5 4.72 -20.29 -2.88
N ASN A 6 5.25 -19.61 -3.87
CA ASN A 6 5.83 -18.28 -3.74
C ASN A 6 4.66 -17.31 -3.44
N ALA A 7 4.33 -17.15 -2.18
CA ALA A 7 3.45 -16.07 -1.73
C ALA A 7 4.24 -14.76 -1.91
N MET A 8 4.17 -14.18 -3.10
CA MET A 8 4.50 -12.77 -3.28
C MET A 8 3.65 -11.99 -2.28
N ALA A 9 4.31 -11.39 -1.30
CA ALA A 9 3.68 -10.47 -0.38
C ALA A 9 3.07 -9.34 -1.24
N GLN A 10 1.75 -9.34 -1.35
CA GLN A 10 1.05 -8.23 -1.99
C GLN A 10 1.36 -6.97 -1.19
N GLU A 11 1.84 -5.94 -1.89
CA GLU A 11 2.03 -4.63 -1.28
C GLU A 11 0.68 -4.16 -0.72
N PRO A 12 0.67 -3.54 0.47
CA PRO A 12 -0.57 -3.03 1.04
C PRO A 12 -1.15 -1.97 0.11
N VAL A 13 -2.39 -2.17 -0.31
CA VAL A 13 -3.13 -1.23 -1.16
C VAL A 13 -3.96 -0.35 -0.26
N LEU A 14 -3.88 0.97 -0.46
CA LEU A 14 -4.72 1.93 0.27
C LEU A 14 -6.20 1.64 0.02
N ASN A 15 -6.91 1.15 1.04
CA ASN A 15 -8.33 0.93 1.01
C ASN A 15 -9.07 2.25 1.24
N MET A 16 -9.75 2.73 0.21
CA MET A 16 -10.53 3.96 0.26
C MET A 16 -11.96 3.69 0.72
N PRO A 17 -12.62 4.63 1.40
CA PRO A 17 -14.01 4.46 1.79
C PRO A 17 -14.87 4.23 0.56
N VAL A 18 -15.62 3.14 0.57
CA VAL A 18 -16.65 2.85 -0.45
C VAL A 18 -17.81 3.79 -0.17
N ALA A 19 -17.67 5.04 -0.53
CA ALA A 19 -18.78 5.97 -0.39
C ALA A 19 -18.75 6.98 -1.52
N GLN A 20 -19.80 6.98 -2.17
CA GLN A 20 -20.37 7.80 -3.22
C GLN A 20 -20.47 6.98 -4.51
N GLN A 21 -21.69 6.80 -4.91
CA GLN A 21 -22.17 6.06 -6.06
C GLN A 21 -21.16 6.09 -7.21
N ARG A 22 -20.42 4.99 -7.36
CA ARG A 22 -19.65 4.78 -8.58
C ARG A 22 -20.61 4.91 -9.74
N ARG A 23 -20.45 5.95 -10.57
CA ARG A 23 -21.15 5.98 -11.84
C ARG A 23 -20.76 4.70 -12.57
N ALA A 24 -21.74 3.99 -13.11
CA ALA A 24 -21.44 2.87 -14.00
C ALA A 24 -20.56 3.40 -15.13
N SER A 25 -19.42 2.75 -15.37
CA SER A 25 -18.53 3.14 -16.46
C SER A 25 -19.29 3.04 -17.77
N GLU A 26 -19.33 4.13 -18.51
CA GLU A 26 -19.91 4.12 -19.85
C GLU A 26 -19.04 3.24 -20.76
N PRO A 27 -19.63 2.28 -21.50
CA PRO A 27 -18.83 1.44 -22.39
C PRO A 27 -18.20 2.28 -23.50
N ALA A 28 -16.88 2.17 -23.67
CA ALA A 28 -16.15 2.88 -24.71
C ALA A 28 -16.41 2.33 -26.13
N ALA A 29 -16.88 1.09 -26.23
CA ALA A 29 -17.03 0.36 -27.48
C ALA A 29 -17.77 1.14 -28.61
N PRO A 30 -18.88 1.87 -28.34
CA PRO A 30 -19.58 2.62 -29.38
C PRO A 30 -18.78 3.81 -29.95
N TYR A 31 -17.74 4.26 -29.26
CA TYR A 31 -16.97 5.46 -29.58
C TYR A 31 -15.59 5.17 -30.15
N ILE A 32 -15.16 3.91 -30.11
CA ILE A 32 -13.87 3.49 -30.66
C ILE A 32 -13.84 3.75 -32.18
N GLY A 33 -12.74 4.36 -32.63
CA GLY A 33 -12.53 4.76 -34.03
C GLY A 33 -13.07 6.16 -34.35
N GLN A 34 -13.87 6.78 -33.47
CA GLN A 34 -14.34 8.15 -33.70
C GLN A 34 -13.24 9.19 -33.41
N LEU A 35 -13.33 10.33 -34.10
CA LEU A 35 -12.41 11.44 -33.87
C LEU A 35 -12.64 12.07 -32.50
N VAL A 36 -11.61 12.21 -31.70
CA VAL A 36 -11.66 12.96 -30.44
C VAL A 36 -11.62 14.45 -30.77
N THR A 37 -12.68 15.16 -30.47
CA THR A 37 -12.79 16.59 -30.78
C THR A 37 -12.36 17.46 -29.61
N LYS A 38 -12.55 16.97 -28.37
CA LYS A 38 -12.21 17.68 -27.13
C LYS A 38 -11.88 16.70 -26.01
N ILE A 39 -10.94 17.09 -25.16
CA ILE A 39 -10.67 16.43 -23.88
C ILE A 39 -10.94 17.39 -22.73
N SER A 40 -11.58 16.90 -21.67
CA SER A 40 -11.92 17.66 -20.49
C SER A 40 -11.68 16.83 -19.24
N VAL A 41 -11.43 17.50 -18.12
CA VAL A 41 -11.33 16.90 -16.79
C VAL A 41 -12.42 17.46 -15.90
N LYS A 42 -13.07 16.60 -15.13
CA LYS A 42 -14.09 17.00 -14.14
C LYS A 42 -13.86 16.27 -12.82
N GLY A 43 -14.25 16.89 -11.71
CA GLY A 43 -14.15 16.32 -10.37
C GLY A 43 -12.87 16.68 -9.63
N ASN A 44 -11.88 17.23 -10.29
CA ASN A 44 -10.70 17.81 -9.68
C ASN A 44 -11.05 19.12 -8.95
N LYS A 45 -10.92 19.12 -7.63
CA LYS A 45 -11.19 20.29 -6.77
C LYS A 45 -9.91 20.93 -6.27
N ILE A 46 -8.90 20.11 -6.01
CA ILE A 46 -7.60 20.50 -5.44
C ILE A 46 -6.50 20.32 -6.48
N THR A 47 -6.52 19.20 -7.21
CA THR A 47 -5.55 18.89 -8.26
C THR A 47 -5.83 19.70 -9.53
N LYS A 48 -4.78 19.95 -10.32
CA LYS A 48 -4.89 20.71 -11.56
C LYS A 48 -5.25 19.81 -12.74
N ALA A 49 -6.12 20.30 -13.62
CA ALA A 49 -6.46 19.58 -14.85
C ALA A 49 -5.23 19.37 -15.75
N GLU A 50 -4.31 20.34 -15.74
CA GLU A 50 -3.07 20.31 -16.53
C GLU A 50 -2.18 19.10 -16.16
N ASP A 51 -2.20 18.63 -14.91
CA ASP A 51 -1.43 17.47 -14.48
C ASP A 51 -1.95 16.18 -15.17
N ILE A 52 -3.27 16.08 -15.36
CA ILE A 52 -3.89 14.99 -16.11
C ILE A 52 -3.60 15.14 -17.59
N GLU A 53 -3.79 16.33 -18.16
CA GLU A 53 -3.56 16.61 -19.57
C GLU A 53 -2.11 16.34 -19.99
N ALA A 54 -1.16 16.50 -19.07
CA ALA A 54 0.26 16.25 -19.31
C ALA A 54 0.59 14.75 -19.49
N VAL A 55 -0.17 13.86 -18.82
CA VAL A 55 0.11 12.40 -18.85
C VAL A 55 -0.73 11.63 -19.85
N VAL A 56 -1.84 12.18 -20.32
CA VAL A 56 -2.69 11.51 -21.32
C VAL A 56 -2.09 11.63 -22.71
N THR A 57 -2.13 10.54 -23.47
CA THR A 57 -1.59 10.45 -24.85
C THR A 57 -2.63 10.74 -25.91
N THR A 58 -3.91 10.48 -25.65
CA THR A 58 -5.02 10.85 -26.53
C THR A 58 -5.16 12.36 -26.58
N LYS A 59 -5.19 12.93 -27.77
CA LYS A 59 -5.31 14.38 -27.99
C LYS A 59 -6.44 14.68 -28.97
N PRO A 60 -7.02 15.89 -28.94
CA PRO A 60 -7.95 16.33 -29.96
C PRO A 60 -7.34 16.18 -31.36
N GLY A 61 -8.13 15.68 -32.30
CA GLY A 61 -7.68 15.36 -33.68
C GLY A 61 -7.21 13.91 -33.85
N MET A 62 -7.09 13.11 -32.82
CA MET A 62 -6.75 11.69 -32.89
C MET A 62 -8.03 10.83 -32.89
N GLN A 63 -7.95 9.64 -33.45
CA GLN A 63 -9.01 8.64 -33.31
C GLN A 63 -8.95 8.00 -31.91
N LEU A 64 -10.10 7.83 -31.28
CA LEU A 64 -10.20 7.13 -30.02
C LEU A 64 -9.90 5.65 -30.22
N THR A 65 -8.90 5.14 -29.52
CA THR A 65 -8.54 3.72 -29.52
C THR A 65 -8.71 3.13 -28.11
N GLN A 66 -9.04 1.85 -28.04
CA GLN A 66 -9.16 1.16 -26.76
C GLN A 66 -7.82 1.12 -26.01
N GLU A 67 -6.72 0.90 -26.74
CA GLU A 67 -5.38 0.87 -26.16
C GLU A 67 -4.96 2.25 -25.64
N GLY A 68 -5.20 3.32 -26.42
CA GLY A 68 -4.91 4.70 -26.00
C GLY A 68 -5.70 5.09 -24.76
N LEU A 69 -6.99 4.77 -24.72
CA LEU A 69 -7.83 5.04 -23.55
C LEU A 69 -7.34 4.29 -22.30
N ALA A 70 -7.04 2.99 -22.43
CA ALA A 70 -6.52 2.19 -21.33
C ALA A 70 -5.19 2.73 -20.80
N LYS A 71 -4.29 3.13 -21.71
CA LYS A 71 -3.00 3.76 -21.36
C LYS A 71 -3.19 5.08 -20.62
N ASP A 72 -4.11 5.91 -21.07
CA ASP A 72 -4.41 7.20 -20.45
C ASP A 72 -5.02 7.02 -19.06
N LEU A 73 -5.98 6.10 -18.89
CA LEU A 73 -6.55 5.79 -17.59
C LEU A 73 -5.48 5.29 -16.61
N HIS A 74 -4.59 4.41 -17.08
CA HIS A 74 -3.47 3.92 -16.26
C HIS A 74 -2.51 5.05 -15.87
N ALA A 75 -2.19 5.95 -16.77
CA ALA A 75 -1.31 7.09 -16.52
C ALA A 75 -1.91 8.05 -15.49
N ILE A 76 -3.22 8.33 -15.56
CA ILE A 76 -3.92 9.18 -14.60
C ILE A 76 -3.94 8.55 -13.20
N TYR A 77 -4.25 7.23 -13.11
CA TYR A 77 -4.14 6.51 -11.83
C TYR A 77 -2.71 6.53 -11.29
N GLY A 78 -1.72 6.43 -12.17
CA GLY A 78 -0.31 6.48 -11.81
C GLY A 78 0.15 7.79 -11.15
N LEU A 79 -0.62 8.87 -11.28
CA LEU A 79 -0.35 10.12 -10.54
C LEU A 79 -0.54 9.99 -9.03
N GLY A 80 -1.35 9.01 -8.59
CA GLY A 80 -1.55 8.70 -7.16
C GLY A 80 -2.49 9.64 -6.40
N TRP A 81 -3.19 10.56 -7.09
CA TRP A 81 -4.08 11.55 -6.48
C TRP A 81 -5.55 11.15 -6.45
N TYR A 82 -5.93 10.11 -7.20
CA TYR A 82 -7.32 9.76 -7.46
C TYR A 82 -7.63 8.34 -7.00
N TYR A 83 -8.74 8.18 -6.30
CA TYR A 83 -9.23 6.85 -5.89
C TYR A 83 -10.28 6.28 -6.84
N ASP A 84 -10.89 7.13 -7.70
CA ASP A 84 -11.74 6.67 -8.78
C ASP A 84 -11.57 7.55 -10.01
N LEU A 85 -11.74 6.94 -11.18
CA LEU A 85 -11.57 7.56 -12.48
C LEU A 85 -12.50 6.88 -13.49
N GLN A 86 -13.35 7.67 -14.14
CA GLN A 86 -14.30 7.19 -15.14
C GLN A 86 -14.21 8.04 -16.41
N PRO A 87 -14.06 7.43 -17.60
CA PRO A 87 -14.23 8.14 -18.85
C PRO A 87 -15.73 8.36 -19.15
N GLU A 88 -16.08 9.53 -19.63
CA GLU A 88 -17.40 9.88 -20.13
C GLU A 88 -17.27 10.31 -21.58
N PHE A 89 -18.18 9.83 -22.42
CA PHE A 89 -18.16 10.09 -23.86
C PHE A 89 -19.39 10.87 -24.27
N THR A 90 -19.20 12.02 -24.92
CA THR A 90 -20.29 12.82 -25.48
C THR A 90 -20.16 12.84 -26.97
N LYS A 91 -21.15 12.25 -27.67
CA LYS A 91 -21.20 12.26 -29.13
C LYS A 91 -21.49 13.67 -29.65
N VAL A 92 -20.73 14.10 -30.64
CA VAL A 92 -20.88 15.37 -31.36
C VAL A 92 -20.88 15.11 -32.87
N PRO A 93 -21.34 16.04 -33.69
CA PRO A 93 -21.39 15.83 -35.15
C PRO A 93 -20.03 15.45 -35.78
N GLU A 94 -18.94 16.02 -35.25
CA GLU A 94 -17.59 15.83 -35.77
C GLU A 94 -16.85 14.63 -35.16
N GLY A 95 -17.45 13.94 -34.14
CA GLY A 95 -16.82 12.84 -33.47
C GLY A 95 -17.27 12.65 -32.00
N VAL A 96 -16.34 12.58 -31.08
CA VAL A 96 -16.59 12.35 -29.66
C VAL A 96 -15.80 13.33 -28.79
N GLN A 97 -16.45 13.84 -27.73
CA GLN A 97 -15.76 14.52 -26.63
C GLN A 97 -15.49 13.52 -25.52
N LEU A 98 -14.26 13.48 -25.04
CA LEU A 98 -13.83 12.62 -23.94
C LEU A 98 -13.65 13.45 -22.67
N THR A 99 -14.33 13.07 -21.59
CA THR A 99 -14.19 13.70 -20.30
C THR A 99 -13.69 12.67 -19.29
N TYR A 100 -12.59 12.97 -18.62
CA TYR A 100 -12.10 12.17 -17.49
C TYR A 100 -12.74 12.70 -16.19
N HIS A 101 -13.65 11.92 -15.61
CA HIS A 101 -14.20 12.18 -14.28
C HIS A 101 -13.30 11.56 -13.24
N VAL A 102 -12.74 12.39 -12.37
CA VAL A 102 -11.85 11.95 -11.29
C VAL A 102 -12.52 12.17 -9.94
N LEU A 103 -12.22 11.28 -8.99
CA LEU A 103 -12.49 11.48 -7.58
C LEU A 103 -11.17 11.53 -6.84
N GLU A 104 -10.89 12.68 -6.25
CA GLU A 104 -9.64 12.94 -5.53
C GLU A 104 -9.60 12.18 -4.20
N ASN A 105 -8.41 11.73 -3.82
CA ASN A 105 -8.17 11.15 -2.51
C ASN A 105 -8.55 12.16 -1.40
N PRO A 106 -8.96 11.69 -0.21
CA PRO A 106 -9.24 12.58 0.92
C PRO A 106 -8.03 13.40 1.36
N VAL A 107 -8.32 14.49 2.05
CA VAL A 107 -7.31 15.32 2.72
C VAL A 107 -6.89 14.63 4.01
N TYR A 108 -5.59 14.45 4.21
CA TYR A 108 -5.02 13.84 5.41
C TYR A 108 -5.14 14.76 6.63
N LYS A 109 -5.69 14.25 7.72
CA LYS A 109 -5.88 14.97 8.99
C LYS A 109 -5.07 14.39 10.14
N LYS A 110 -5.13 13.08 10.33
CA LYS A 110 -4.47 12.39 11.45
C LYS A 110 -4.09 10.96 11.09
N LEU A 111 -3.15 10.42 11.83
CA LEU A 111 -2.73 9.02 11.77
C LEU A 111 -3.30 8.24 12.96
N GLU A 112 -3.82 7.05 12.68
CA GLU A 112 -4.09 6.02 13.67
C GLU A 112 -3.34 4.76 13.28
N VAL A 113 -2.75 4.07 14.27
CA VAL A 113 -1.97 2.86 14.04
C VAL A 113 -2.44 1.80 15.02
N GLU A 114 -2.70 0.62 14.51
CA GLU A 114 -3.06 -0.57 15.29
C GLU A 114 -1.99 -1.66 15.12
N GLY A 115 -1.77 -2.44 16.19
CA GLY A 115 -0.86 -3.58 16.18
C GLY A 115 0.62 -3.23 16.38
N ASN A 116 0.97 -1.96 16.51
CA ASN A 116 2.33 -1.51 16.81
C ASN A 116 2.61 -1.56 18.33
N THR A 117 3.58 -2.38 18.73
CA THR A 117 4.03 -2.48 20.14
C THR A 117 5.50 -2.08 20.31
N LYS A 118 6.29 -2.14 19.24
CA LYS A 118 7.75 -1.91 19.28
C LYS A 118 8.17 -0.53 18.80
N ILE A 119 7.43 0.04 17.85
CA ILE A 119 7.59 1.44 17.42
C ILE A 119 6.31 2.17 17.81
N SER A 120 6.43 3.26 18.55
CA SER A 120 5.29 4.04 19.01
C SER A 120 4.58 4.74 17.84
N THR A 121 3.28 5.02 17.99
CA THR A 121 2.51 5.78 16.97
C THR A 121 3.15 7.13 16.67
N SER A 122 3.70 7.81 17.68
CA SER A 122 4.39 9.09 17.50
C SER A 122 5.68 8.97 16.65
N GLU A 123 6.42 7.87 16.81
CA GLU A 123 7.60 7.60 15.99
C GLU A 123 7.19 7.23 14.56
N ILE A 124 6.13 6.43 14.41
CA ILE A 124 5.58 6.10 13.08
C ILE A 124 5.13 7.37 12.36
N GLU A 125 4.43 8.28 13.06
CA GLU A 125 4.01 9.57 12.48
C GLU A 125 5.20 10.38 11.97
N LYS A 126 6.32 10.41 12.71
CA LYS A 126 7.56 11.06 12.28
C LYS A 126 8.23 10.39 11.10
N ILE A 127 8.21 9.04 11.03
CA ILE A 127 8.80 8.28 9.92
C ILE A 127 7.99 8.51 8.64
N LEU A 128 6.67 8.50 8.75
CA LEU A 128 5.78 8.72 7.61
C LEU A 128 5.83 10.18 7.14
N ASP A 129 5.95 11.13 8.05
CA ASP A 129 6.06 12.57 7.74
C ASP A 129 5.08 13.02 6.65
N LEU A 130 3.80 12.69 6.85
CA LEU A 130 2.75 13.03 5.90
C LEU A 130 2.28 14.46 6.09
N PRO A 131 2.11 15.24 5.01
CA PRO A 131 1.70 16.63 5.10
C PRO A 131 0.23 16.73 5.54
N LYS A 132 -0.02 17.28 6.73
CA LYS A 132 -1.38 17.53 7.25
C LYS A 132 -2.10 18.56 6.40
N ASP A 133 -3.42 18.41 6.33
CA ASP A 133 -4.33 19.30 5.58
C ASP A 133 -4.07 19.36 4.07
N GLN A 134 -3.38 18.36 3.53
CA GLN A 134 -3.15 18.19 2.12
C GLN A 134 -3.79 16.90 1.61
N ILE A 135 -4.13 16.88 0.32
CA ILE A 135 -4.62 15.69 -0.35
C ILE A 135 -3.57 14.57 -0.28
N ILE A 136 -4.01 13.36 0.01
CA ILE A 136 -3.10 12.22 0.09
C ILE A 136 -2.68 11.76 -1.31
N ASN A 137 -1.38 11.51 -1.48
CA ASN A 137 -0.85 10.81 -2.64
C ASN A 137 -0.51 9.38 -2.27
N ILE A 138 -1.13 8.41 -2.94
CA ILE A 138 -0.94 6.99 -2.62
C ILE A 138 0.50 6.52 -2.85
N ASN A 139 1.18 7.07 -3.85
CA ASN A 139 2.58 6.72 -4.14
C ASN A 139 3.50 7.18 -3.01
N ASP A 140 3.25 8.38 -2.47
CA ASP A 140 4.00 8.90 -1.33
C ASP A 140 3.76 8.06 -0.07
N VAL A 141 2.49 7.70 0.20
CA VAL A 141 2.15 6.80 1.32
C VAL A 141 2.88 5.47 1.20
N ASN A 142 2.87 4.83 0.03
CA ASN A 142 3.54 3.55 -0.18
C ASN A 142 5.06 3.64 0.05
N ILE A 143 5.72 4.68 -0.46
CA ILE A 143 7.15 4.91 -0.22
C ILE A 143 7.44 5.07 1.29
N LYS A 144 6.61 5.82 2.00
CA LYS A 144 6.78 6.08 3.43
C LYS A 144 6.48 4.84 4.27
N VAL A 145 5.52 4.03 3.88
CA VAL A 145 5.25 2.72 4.50
C VAL A 145 6.45 1.77 4.33
N GLN A 146 7.08 1.74 3.17
CA GLN A 146 8.33 0.98 2.98
C GLN A 146 9.45 1.46 3.90
N ARG A 147 9.56 2.77 4.15
CA ARG A 147 10.51 3.32 5.13
C ARG A 147 10.21 2.85 6.55
N LEU A 148 8.93 2.79 6.93
CA LEU A 148 8.51 2.26 8.22
C LEU A 148 8.89 0.78 8.37
N GLU A 149 8.62 -0.05 7.36
CA GLU A 149 9.01 -1.47 7.37
C GLU A 149 10.54 -1.64 7.42
N ALA A 150 11.29 -0.79 6.73
CA ALA A 150 12.74 -0.77 6.79
C ALA A 150 13.26 -0.41 8.19
N GLU A 151 12.59 0.51 8.92
CA GLU A 151 12.96 0.84 10.29
C GLU A 151 12.70 -0.33 11.25
N TYR A 152 11.56 -1.02 11.13
CA TYR A 152 11.30 -2.27 11.85
C TYR A 152 12.40 -3.31 11.59
N ASN A 153 12.77 -3.49 10.33
CA ASN A 153 13.83 -4.45 9.93
C ASN A 153 15.19 -4.08 10.53
N LYS A 154 15.56 -2.80 10.49
CA LYS A 154 16.79 -2.27 11.09
C LYS A 154 16.86 -2.53 12.59
N GLN A 155 15.73 -2.46 13.29
CA GLN A 155 15.65 -2.79 14.72
C GLN A 155 15.67 -4.30 14.99
N GLY A 156 15.55 -5.13 13.96
CA GLY A 156 15.57 -6.59 14.04
C GLY A 156 14.23 -7.27 13.90
N TYR A 157 13.15 -6.52 13.76
CA TYR A 157 11.77 -7.03 13.56
C TYR A 157 11.51 -7.34 12.09
N ILE A 158 12.24 -8.33 11.57
CA ILE A 158 12.26 -8.66 10.13
C ILE A 158 10.94 -9.24 9.58
N LEU A 159 10.02 -9.63 10.44
CA LEU A 159 8.70 -10.13 10.09
C LEU A 159 7.62 -9.04 10.12
N ALA A 160 7.97 -7.84 10.59
CA ALA A 160 7.03 -6.75 10.67
C ALA A 160 6.62 -6.26 9.28
N ARG A 161 5.32 -6.06 9.07
CA ARG A 161 4.71 -5.55 7.84
C ARG A 161 3.52 -4.67 8.15
N VAL A 162 3.26 -3.72 7.28
CA VAL A 162 1.98 -3.01 7.25
C VAL A 162 0.98 -3.89 6.51
N ALA A 163 0.05 -4.48 7.24
CA ALA A 163 -0.89 -5.46 6.70
C ALA A 163 -2.04 -4.80 5.95
N ASP A 164 -2.43 -3.58 6.35
CA ASP A 164 -3.53 -2.85 5.72
C ASP A 164 -3.34 -1.33 5.90
N ILE A 165 -3.84 -0.57 4.95
CA ILE A 165 -3.84 0.89 4.95
C ILE A 165 -5.24 1.34 4.55
N ARG A 166 -5.92 2.09 5.42
CA ARG A 166 -7.26 2.62 5.17
C ARG A 166 -7.29 4.12 5.33
N MET A 167 -7.97 4.78 4.42
CA MET A 167 -8.31 6.19 4.56
C MET A 167 -9.78 6.32 4.94
N LEU A 168 -10.05 6.92 6.08
CA LEU A 168 -11.41 7.16 6.56
C LEU A 168 -11.97 8.48 5.98
N PRO A 169 -13.31 8.62 5.89
CA PRO A 169 -13.93 9.84 5.33
C PRO A 169 -13.59 11.13 6.07
N ASP A 170 -13.25 11.04 7.35
CA ASP A 170 -12.87 12.18 8.20
C ASP A 170 -11.41 12.64 7.98
N GLY A 171 -10.67 11.98 7.10
CA GLY A 171 -9.26 12.27 6.84
C GLY A 171 -8.28 11.52 7.73
N THR A 172 -8.75 10.52 8.48
CA THR A 172 -7.90 9.64 9.28
C THR A 172 -7.25 8.59 8.37
N LEU A 173 -5.91 8.50 8.41
CA LEU A 173 -5.17 7.38 7.84
C LEU A 173 -4.97 6.32 8.93
N LEU A 174 -5.58 5.16 8.75
CA LEU A 174 -5.45 4.01 9.64
C LEU A 174 -4.44 3.02 9.06
N LEU A 175 -3.39 2.70 9.81
CA LEU A 175 -2.43 1.65 9.50
C LEU A 175 -2.64 0.45 10.42
N LEU A 176 -2.72 -0.73 9.85
CA LEU A 176 -2.67 -1.98 10.59
C LEU A 176 -1.28 -2.60 10.45
N VAL A 177 -0.53 -2.63 11.55
CA VAL A 177 0.81 -3.22 11.60
C VAL A 177 0.74 -4.64 12.14
N ASN A 178 1.38 -5.57 11.45
CA ASN A 178 1.63 -6.92 11.96
C ASN A 178 3.12 -7.04 12.23
N GLU A 179 3.49 -7.10 13.51
CA GLU A 179 4.90 -7.16 13.92
C GLU A 179 5.48 -8.59 13.88
N GLY A 180 4.69 -9.61 13.53
CA GLY A 180 5.13 -11.00 13.43
C GLY A 180 5.48 -11.61 14.78
N ILE A 181 4.47 -12.08 15.52
CA ILE A 181 4.65 -12.65 16.85
C ILE A 181 5.22 -14.07 16.83
N VAL A 182 5.97 -14.41 17.87
CA VAL A 182 6.44 -15.79 18.12
C VAL A 182 5.27 -16.61 18.67
N GLU A 183 4.82 -17.59 17.91
CA GLU A 183 3.73 -18.46 18.34
C GLU A 183 4.20 -19.51 19.33
N ASP A 184 5.33 -20.18 19.05
CA ASP A 184 5.87 -21.25 19.91
C ASP A 184 7.35 -21.54 19.61
N PHE A 185 7.99 -22.28 20.53
CA PHE A 185 9.35 -22.80 20.39
C PHE A 185 9.31 -24.33 20.34
N LYS A 186 10.02 -24.91 19.39
CA LYS A 186 10.21 -26.37 19.32
C LYS A 186 11.71 -26.68 19.44
N VAL A 187 12.07 -27.46 20.47
CA VAL A 187 13.42 -27.97 20.65
C VAL A 187 13.49 -29.39 20.07
N LYS A 188 14.51 -29.65 19.26
CA LYS A 188 14.74 -30.99 18.68
C LYS A 188 16.22 -31.34 18.82
N GLY A 189 16.50 -32.65 19.00
CA GLY A 189 17.87 -33.18 19.07
C GLY A 189 18.50 -33.14 20.47
N ASN A 190 17.78 -32.66 21.48
CA ASN A 190 18.23 -32.67 22.87
C ASN A 190 17.98 -34.03 23.51
N VAL A 191 19.03 -34.83 23.69
CA VAL A 191 18.92 -36.18 24.31
C VAL A 191 19.00 -36.10 25.84
N LYS A 192 19.87 -35.29 26.39
CA LYS A 192 20.14 -35.18 27.84
C LYS A 192 19.55 -33.93 28.46
N THR A 193 19.38 -32.84 27.70
CA THR A 193 18.97 -31.54 28.21
C THR A 193 17.45 -31.35 28.05
N LYS A 194 16.73 -30.98 29.10
CA LYS A 194 15.27 -30.72 29.02
C LYS A 194 15.02 -29.41 28.26
N ASP A 195 13.93 -29.36 27.51
CA ASP A 195 13.54 -28.21 26.67
C ASP A 195 13.53 -26.88 27.44
N TYR A 196 13.01 -26.86 28.68
CA TYR A 196 12.96 -25.63 29.48
C TYR A 196 14.33 -25.06 29.81
N VAL A 197 15.38 -25.88 29.88
CA VAL A 197 16.77 -25.43 30.14
C VAL A 197 17.30 -24.67 28.93
N ILE A 198 16.89 -25.06 27.74
CA ILE A 198 17.27 -24.42 26.48
C ILE A 198 16.42 -23.15 26.27
N THR A 199 15.10 -23.25 26.42
CA THR A 199 14.19 -22.13 26.16
C THR A 199 14.37 -20.96 27.14
N ARG A 200 14.79 -21.21 28.39
CA ARG A 200 15.08 -20.14 29.36
C ARG A 200 16.28 -19.27 28.96
N GLU A 201 17.20 -19.77 28.12
CA GLU A 201 18.33 -18.98 27.61
C GLU A 201 17.92 -18.08 26.42
N MET A 202 16.70 -18.27 25.90
CA MET A 202 16.18 -17.48 24.80
C MET A 202 15.71 -16.11 25.27
N LYS A 203 16.09 -15.08 24.52
CA LYS A 203 15.56 -13.72 24.73
C LYS A 203 14.19 -13.54 24.12
N LEU A 204 13.87 -14.34 23.09
CA LEU A 204 12.56 -14.35 22.48
C LEU A 204 11.53 -14.94 23.44
N LYS A 205 10.32 -14.38 23.43
CA LYS A 205 9.19 -14.87 24.23
C LYS A 205 7.99 -15.16 23.36
N LYS A 206 7.26 -16.20 23.71
CA LYS A 206 5.97 -16.52 23.10
C LYS A 206 5.01 -15.35 23.23
N GLY A 207 4.31 -14.98 22.16
CA GLY A 207 3.37 -13.88 22.11
C GLY A 207 4.01 -12.50 21.87
N GLU A 208 5.34 -12.40 21.85
CA GLU A 208 6.05 -11.16 21.53
C GLU A 208 6.51 -11.14 20.05
N PRO A 209 6.69 -9.95 19.45
CA PRO A 209 7.24 -9.82 18.13
C PRO A 209 8.62 -10.50 17.98
N PHE A 210 8.77 -11.25 16.88
CA PHE A 210 10.04 -11.90 16.58
C PHE A 210 11.13 -10.87 16.29
N ASN A 211 12.27 -11.00 16.98
CA ASN A 211 13.43 -10.18 16.73
C ASN A 211 14.65 -11.04 16.33
N ALA A 212 15.14 -10.85 15.11
CA ALA A 212 16.25 -11.63 14.56
C ALA A 212 17.56 -11.40 15.30
N LYS A 213 17.80 -10.21 15.87
CA LYS A 213 18.99 -9.92 16.67
C LYS A 213 18.97 -10.71 17.99
N ASP A 214 17.79 -10.77 18.62
CA ASP A 214 17.61 -11.53 19.86
C ASP A 214 17.61 -13.04 19.60
N ALA A 215 17.09 -13.49 18.46
CA ALA A 215 17.22 -14.88 18.03
C ALA A 215 18.70 -15.28 17.90
N ARG A 216 19.50 -14.48 17.19
CA ARG A 216 20.94 -14.74 17.02
C ARG A 216 21.68 -14.75 18.36
N ARG A 217 21.39 -13.79 19.24
CA ARG A 217 21.98 -13.74 20.59
C ARG A 217 21.56 -14.94 21.44
N SER A 218 20.33 -15.40 21.30
CA SER A 218 19.83 -16.60 21.99
C SER A 218 20.57 -17.85 21.52
N MET A 219 20.72 -18.03 20.22
CA MET A 219 21.49 -19.13 19.64
C MET A 219 22.94 -19.12 20.12
N GLN A 220 23.61 -17.97 20.14
CA GLN A 220 24.97 -17.83 20.64
C GLN A 220 25.09 -18.22 22.13
N ARG A 221 24.13 -17.83 22.97
CA ARG A 221 24.11 -18.23 24.38
C ARG A 221 23.95 -19.73 24.56
N ILE A 222 23.00 -20.34 23.83
CA ILE A 222 22.74 -21.77 23.89
C ILE A 222 23.99 -22.54 23.46
N TYR A 223 24.65 -22.11 22.37
CA TYR A 223 25.88 -22.70 21.89
C TYR A 223 27.03 -22.62 22.94
N ASN A 224 27.23 -21.41 23.53
CA ASN A 224 28.28 -21.17 24.51
C ASN A 224 28.07 -21.94 25.84
N ARG A 225 26.87 -22.44 26.11
CA ARG A 225 26.57 -23.32 27.28
C ARG A 225 26.96 -24.78 27.05
N GLY A 226 27.37 -25.15 25.82
CA GLY A 226 27.78 -26.53 25.51
C GLY A 226 26.64 -27.55 25.56
N TYR A 227 25.40 -27.11 25.33
CA TYR A 227 24.25 -28.03 25.30
C TYR A 227 24.16 -28.83 23.98
N PHE A 228 24.90 -28.42 22.98
CA PHE A 228 24.95 -29.03 21.65
C PHE A 228 26.43 -29.15 21.23
N GLU A 229 26.77 -30.27 20.63
CA GLU A 229 28.07 -30.51 19.98
C GLU A 229 28.09 -29.98 18.56
#